data_c50f059ee8e4a893c2926d3ca9524b73
#
_entry.id   c50f059ee8e4a893c2926d3ca9524b73
#
_cell.length_a   1.000
_cell.length_b   1.000
_cell.length_c   1.000
_cell.angle_alpha   90.00
_cell.angle_beta   90.00
_cell.angle_gamma   90.00
#
_symmetry.space_group_name_H-M   'P 1'
#
loop_
_entity.id
_entity.type
_entity.pdbx_description
1 polymer ?
#
loop_
_entity_poly.entity_id
_entity_poly.type
_entity_poly.pdbx_seq_one_letter_code
_entity_poly.pdbx_strand_id
1 'polypeptide(L)'
;VWEALLEPGKPFGLVTYGLVALGTLRIEKGHVTGAEIDGRTSARDLHLDWMLSRKKPFIGSAMMDREGLIAPGRLELVGLVSLDNQPLNGGAHIVEALDEANPHDSIGHITACCYSPALGKYIALALVKDGKARRGTRAHISDPLRNRFGPVEIVSNHFFDPDGSRMHG
;
A
#
# COMPACT_ATOMS: atom_id res chain seq x y z
N VAL A 1 -9.13 15.65 30.06
CA VAL A 1 -9.18 14.25 29.57
C VAL A 1 -7.78 13.72 29.31
N TRP A 2 -6.92 14.43 28.56
CA TRP A 2 -5.58 13.96 28.19
C TRP A 2 -4.72 13.60 29.41
N GLU A 3 -4.53 14.55 30.33
CA GLU A 3 -3.75 14.33 31.56
C GLU A 3 -4.34 13.23 32.45
N ALA A 4 -5.68 13.18 32.52
CA ALA A 4 -6.39 12.17 33.29
C ALA A 4 -6.24 10.74 32.74
N LEU A 5 -5.78 10.58 31.50
CA LEU A 5 -5.47 9.28 30.87
C LEU A 5 -3.98 8.96 31.00
N LEU A 6 -3.11 9.95 30.87
CA LEU A 6 -1.67 9.71 30.87
C LEU A 6 -1.15 9.20 32.22
N GLU A 7 -1.53 9.84 33.32
CA GLU A 7 -1.02 9.46 34.65
C GLU A 7 -1.47 8.03 35.05
N PRO A 8 -2.77 7.67 34.97
CA PRO A 8 -3.18 6.31 35.27
C PRO A 8 -2.68 5.26 34.27
N GLY A 9 -2.33 5.68 33.05
CA GLY A 9 -1.87 4.78 31.99
C GLY A 9 -0.39 4.38 32.12
N LYS A 10 0.43 5.13 32.86
CA LYS A 10 1.86 4.84 33.04
C LYS A 10 2.16 3.41 33.53
N PRO A 11 1.51 2.90 34.56
CA PRO A 11 1.75 1.54 35.04
C PRO A 11 1.41 0.45 34.01
N PHE A 12 0.57 0.76 33.02
CA PHE A 12 0.14 -0.13 31.95
C PHE A 12 0.97 0.04 30.66
N GLY A 13 2.05 0.83 30.71
CA GLY A 13 2.89 1.06 29.55
C GLY A 13 2.23 1.92 28.46
N LEU A 14 1.29 2.80 28.82
CA LEU A 14 0.63 3.69 27.87
C LEU A 14 1.68 4.55 27.15
N VAL A 15 1.67 4.48 25.83
CA VAL A 15 2.53 5.29 24.94
C VAL A 15 1.66 6.15 24.05
N THR A 16 1.99 7.43 23.96
CA THR A 16 1.32 8.36 23.03
C THR A 16 2.00 8.32 21.67
N TYR A 17 1.20 8.38 20.59
CA TYR A 17 1.73 8.49 19.23
C TYR A 17 0.89 9.48 18.40
N GLY A 18 1.52 10.09 17.40
CA GLY A 18 0.88 11.07 16.52
C GLY A 18 0.36 10.44 15.22
N LEU A 19 -0.35 11.24 14.42
CA LEU A 19 -0.91 10.82 13.14
C LEU A 19 0.14 10.35 12.13
N VAL A 20 1.35 10.90 12.17
CA VAL A 20 2.45 10.48 11.30
C VAL A 20 2.87 9.05 11.64
N ALA A 21 3.01 8.73 12.94
CA ALA A 21 3.32 7.37 13.39
C ALA A 21 2.20 6.40 13.00
N LEU A 22 0.93 6.79 13.17
CA LEU A 22 -0.21 5.99 12.72
C LEU A 22 -0.16 5.72 11.21
N GLY A 23 0.19 6.75 10.41
CA GLY A 23 0.39 6.63 8.97
C GLY A 23 1.48 5.63 8.61
N THR A 24 2.62 5.65 9.33
CA THR A 24 3.71 4.69 9.14
C THR A 24 3.27 3.26 9.49
N LEU A 25 2.68 3.08 10.67
CA LEU A 25 2.22 1.77 11.14
C LEU A 25 1.19 1.14 10.20
N ARG A 26 0.25 1.94 9.65
CA ARG A 26 -0.73 1.44 8.69
C ARG A 26 -0.08 0.96 7.39
N ILE A 27 0.95 1.68 6.90
CA ILE A 27 1.68 1.30 5.68
C ILE A 27 2.47 0.01 5.93
N GLU A 28 3.19 -0.09 7.04
CA GLU A 28 3.90 -1.30 7.44
C GLU A 28 2.99 -2.53 7.50
N LYS A 29 1.77 -2.36 8.01
CA LYS A 29 0.77 -3.43 8.11
C LYS A 29 0.00 -3.66 6.80
N GLY A 30 0.10 -2.75 5.84
CA GLY A 30 -0.59 -2.85 4.55
C GLY A 30 -2.08 -2.49 4.61
N HIS A 31 -2.50 -1.72 5.60
CA HIS A 31 -3.89 -1.30 5.74
C HIS A 31 -4.22 -0.19 4.74
N VAL A 32 -5.32 -0.37 4.01
CA VAL A 32 -5.84 0.57 3.02
C VAL A 32 -6.56 1.75 3.67
N THR A 33 -6.53 2.89 2.99
CA THR A 33 -7.28 4.10 3.35
C THR A 33 -7.92 4.72 2.11
N GLY A 34 -8.45 5.93 2.21
CA GLY A 34 -9.07 6.63 1.09
C GLY A 34 -8.18 6.82 -0.15
N ALA A 35 -6.86 6.75 0.02
CA ALA A 35 -5.94 6.84 -1.12
C ALA A 35 -5.98 5.59 -2.02
N GLU A 36 -6.29 4.43 -1.44
CA GLU A 36 -6.43 3.16 -2.16
C GLU A 36 -7.89 2.86 -2.52
N ILE A 37 -8.86 3.43 -1.78
CA ILE A 37 -10.30 3.21 -1.94
C ILE A 37 -10.92 4.45 -2.61
N ASP A 38 -10.76 4.57 -3.91
CA ASP A 38 -11.15 5.77 -4.66
C ASP A 38 -12.35 5.57 -5.60
N GLY A 39 -13.07 4.46 -5.47
CA GLY A 39 -14.22 4.10 -6.31
C GLY A 39 -13.85 3.42 -7.65
N ARG A 40 -12.58 3.35 -8.01
CA ARG A 40 -12.06 2.61 -9.18
C ARG A 40 -11.54 1.23 -8.80
N THR A 41 -11.24 1.04 -7.53
CA THR A 41 -10.75 -0.20 -6.96
C THR A 41 -11.89 -1.04 -6.39
N SER A 42 -11.84 -2.34 -6.63
CA SER A 42 -12.71 -3.33 -6.02
C SER A 42 -12.03 -3.99 -4.82
N ALA A 43 -12.77 -4.75 -4.03
CA ALA A 43 -12.20 -5.53 -2.93
C ALA A 43 -11.16 -6.55 -3.44
N ARG A 44 -11.32 -7.08 -4.67
CA ARG A 44 -10.33 -7.98 -5.30
C ARG A 44 -9.02 -7.27 -5.60
N ASP A 45 -9.09 -6.06 -6.16
CA ASP A 45 -7.91 -5.25 -6.47
C ASP A 45 -7.10 -4.92 -5.21
N LEU A 46 -7.77 -4.81 -4.07
CA LEU A 46 -7.16 -4.53 -2.77
C LEU A 46 -6.79 -5.80 -1.97
N HIS A 47 -6.99 -6.99 -2.54
CA HIS A 47 -6.80 -8.30 -1.88
C HIS A 47 -7.66 -8.48 -0.62
N LEU A 48 -8.86 -7.88 -0.62
CA LEU A 48 -9.86 -7.97 0.44
C LEU A 48 -11.06 -8.86 0.08
N ASP A 49 -10.95 -9.65 -0.99
CA ASP A 49 -12.02 -10.53 -1.47
C ASP A 49 -12.38 -11.64 -0.46
N TRP A 50 -11.46 -11.99 0.44
CA TRP A 50 -11.73 -12.91 1.55
C TRP A 50 -12.76 -12.38 2.56
N MET A 51 -12.98 -11.06 2.62
CA MET A 51 -14.00 -10.42 3.46
C MET A 51 -15.41 -10.53 2.85
N LEU A 52 -15.51 -10.86 1.57
CA LEU A 52 -16.78 -10.90 0.86
C LEU A 52 -17.52 -12.19 1.14
N SER A 53 -18.78 -12.05 1.53
CA SER A 53 -19.62 -13.22 1.79
C SER A 53 -19.88 -14.03 0.53
N ARG A 54 -19.61 -15.34 0.60
CA ARG A 54 -20.02 -16.29 -0.45
C ARG A 54 -21.36 -16.98 -0.12
N LYS A 55 -21.90 -16.74 1.08
CA LYS A 55 -23.09 -17.45 1.59
C LYS A 55 -24.37 -16.63 1.53
N LYS A 56 -24.25 -15.31 1.48
CA LYS A 56 -25.39 -14.39 1.45
C LYS A 56 -25.15 -13.27 0.45
N PRO A 57 -26.20 -12.80 -0.24
CA PRO A 57 -26.09 -11.61 -1.10
C PRO A 57 -25.80 -10.36 -0.25
N PHE A 58 -25.10 -9.42 -0.84
CA PHE A 58 -24.84 -8.09 -0.27
C PHE A 58 -24.92 -7.03 -1.39
N ILE A 59 -25.02 -5.77 -0.99
CA ILE A 59 -25.09 -4.65 -1.94
C ILE A 59 -23.83 -4.66 -2.81
N GLY A 60 -24.02 -4.72 -4.14
CA GLY A 60 -22.95 -4.77 -5.12
C GLY A 60 -22.47 -6.18 -5.49
N SER A 61 -22.94 -7.25 -4.84
CA SER A 61 -22.50 -8.63 -5.14
C SER A 61 -22.72 -9.02 -6.61
N ALA A 62 -23.86 -8.63 -7.22
CA ALA A 62 -24.17 -8.91 -8.62
C ALA A 62 -23.24 -8.18 -9.62
N MET A 63 -22.51 -7.15 -9.16
CA MET A 63 -21.63 -6.34 -10.01
C MET A 63 -20.20 -6.85 -10.00
N MET A 64 -19.82 -7.67 -9.02
CA MET A 64 -18.44 -8.07 -8.78
C MET A 64 -17.83 -8.93 -9.89
N ASP A 65 -18.66 -9.65 -10.63
CA ASP A 65 -18.25 -10.54 -11.71
C ASP A 65 -18.42 -9.92 -13.10
N ARG A 66 -18.62 -8.60 -13.17
CA ARG A 66 -18.64 -7.89 -14.45
C ARG A 66 -17.28 -8.00 -15.11
N GLU A 67 -17.29 -8.20 -16.42
CA GLU A 67 -16.09 -8.38 -17.26
C GLU A 67 -15.01 -7.31 -16.98
N GLY A 68 -15.39 -6.03 -16.92
CA GLY A 68 -14.45 -4.94 -16.64
C GLY A 68 -13.83 -4.95 -15.23
N LEU A 69 -14.44 -5.67 -14.25
CA LEU A 69 -13.92 -5.78 -12.89
C LEU A 69 -13.08 -7.04 -12.66
N ILE A 70 -13.08 -7.97 -13.62
CA ILE A 70 -12.29 -9.20 -13.57
C ILE A 70 -11.27 -9.29 -14.72
N ALA A 71 -11.23 -8.28 -15.59
CA ALA A 71 -10.32 -8.23 -16.74
C ALA A 71 -8.85 -8.19 -16.28
N PRO A 72 -7.92 -8.75 -17.08
CA PRO A 72 -6.48 -8.55 -16.88
C PRO A 72 -6.08 -7.08 -16.97
N GLY A 73 -4.94 -6.73 -16.41
CA GLY A 73 -4.40 -5.37 -16.45
C GLY A 73 -5.05 -4.40 -15.46
N ARG A 74 -5.86 -4.89 -14.52
CA ARG A 74 -6.38 -4.06 -13.45
C ARG A 74 -5.27 -3.64 -12.49
N LEU A 75 -5.46 -2.46 -11.89
CA LEU A 75 -4.57 -1.99 -10.84
C LEU A 75 -4.84 -2.76 -9.55
N GLU A 76 -3.83 -3.42 -9.02
CA GLU A 76 -3.90 -4.19 -7.79
C GLU A 76 -2.96 -3.63 -6.74
N LEU A 77 -3.34 -3.74 -5.47
CA LEU A 77 -2.55 -3.27 -4.33
C LEU A 77 -1.28 -4.11 -4.16
N VAL A 78 -0.17 -3.43 -4.07
CA VAL A 78 1.15 -4.02 -3.79
C VAL A 78 1.92 -3.16 -2.80
N GLY A 79 2.97 -3.73 -2.23
CA GLY A 79 4.02 -3.01 -1.55
C GLY A 79 5.17 -2.69 -2.48
N LEU A 80 5.87 -1.60 -2.21
CA LEU A 80 7.14 -1.25 -2.84
C LEU A 80 8.20 -1.05 -1.77
N VAL A 81 9.41 -1.53 -2.06
CA VAL A 81 10.60 -1.28 -1.25
C VAL A 81 11.62 -0.53 -2.10
N SER A 82 12.10 0.61 -1.62
CA SER A 82 13.19 1.34 -2.26
C SER A 82 14.48 0.51 -2.21
N LEU A 83 15.12 0.30 -3.35
CA LEU A 83 16.35 -0.50 -3.45
C LEU A 83 17.62 0.34 -3.20
N ASP A 84 17.56 1.63 -3.46
CA ASP A 84 18.64 2.60 -3.20
C ASP A 84 18.45 3.35 -1.87
N ASN A 85 17.44 2.95 -1.11
CA ASN A 85 17.03 3.57 0.16
C ASN A 85 16.79 5.09 0.07
N GLN A 86 16.28 5.55 -1.09
CA GLN A 86 15.88 6.94 -1.28
C GLN A 86 14.39 7.14 -0.97
N PRO A 87 13.99 8.34 -0.54
CA PRO A 87 12.60 8.67 -0.25
C PRO A 87 11.67 8.40 -1.45
N LEU A 88 10.54 7.77 -1.17
CA LEU A 88 9.44 7.60 -2.11
C LEU A 88 8.41 8.72 -1.92
N ASN A 89 7.66 9.05 -2.98
CA ASN A 89 6.64 10.11 -2.94
C ASN A 89 5.28 9.58 -3.39
N GLY A 90 4.22 9.96 -2.67
CA GLY A 90 2.86 9.70 -3.10
C GLY A 90 2.58 10.37 -4.45
N GLY A 91 1.89 9.67 -5.33
CA GLY A 91 1.59 10.10 -6.71
C GLY A 91 2.70 9.83 -7.73
N ALA A 92 3.89 9.41 -7.32
CA ALA A 92 4.93 9.00 -8.26
C ALA A 92 4.47 7.81 -9.11
N HIS A 93 4.78 7.84 -10.40
CA HIS A 93 4.48 6.76 -11.33
C HIS A 93 5.43 5.59 -11.14
N ILE A 94 4.95 4.41 -11.49
CA ILE A 94 5.75 3.18 -11.53
C ILE A 94 5.88 2.79 -13.00
N VAL A 95 7.12 2.55 -13.44
CA VAL A 95 7.46 2.20 -14.81
C VAL A 95 8.34 0.95 -14.83
N GLU A 96 8.30 0.17 -15.90
CA GLU A 96 9.15 -1.03 -16.04
C GLU A 96 10.61 -0.67 -16.27
N ALA A 97 10.85 0.36 -17.06
CA ALA A 97 12.17 0.90 -17.35
C ALA A 97 12.15 2.42 -17.28
N LEU A 98 13.29 3.01 -16.94
CA LEU A 98 13.48 4.45 -17.06
C LEU A 98 13.86 4.75 -18.52
N ASP A 99 12.86 4.99 -19.35
CA ASP A 99 13.05 5.52 -20.70
C ASP A 99 12.70 7.01 -20.67
N GLU A 100 13.67 7.86 -20.99
CA GLU A 100 13.48 9.31 -21.06
C GLU A 100 12.47 9.71 -22.15
N ALA A 101 12.20 8.82 -23.10
CA ALA A 101 11.39 9.10 -24.27
C ALA A 101 9.88 8.92 -24.04
N ASN A 102 9.41 8.20 -23.00
CA ASN A 102 7.98 7.90 -22.89
C ASN A 102 7.46 7.84 -21.46
N PRO A 103 7.05 8.99 -20.86
CA PRO A 103 6.42 9.02 -19.54
C PRO A 103 5.03 8.33 -19.50
N HIS A 104 4.53 7.83 -20.64
CA HIS A 104 3.21 7.23 -20.75
C HIS A 104 3.15 5.74 -20.42
N ASP A 105 4.28 5.07 -20.23
CA ASP A 105 4.34 3.64 -19.92
C ASP A 105 4.20 3.33 -18.42
N SER A 106 3.43 4.14 -17.72
CA SER A 106 3.13 3.90 -16.33
C SER A 106 2.31 2.62 -16.15
N ILE A 107 2.84 1.71 -15.36
CA ILE A 107 2.15 0.49 -14.93
C ILE A 107 1.39 0.69 -13.61
N GLY A 108 1.53 1.85 -12.96
CA GLY A 108 0.86 2.14 -11.70
C GLY A 108 1.35 3.42 -11.04
N HIS A 109 0.94 3.61 -9.79
CA HIS A 109 1.32 4.79 -9.00
C HIS A 109 1.37 4.48 -7.51
N ILE A 110 2.17 5.27 -6.77
CA ILE A 110 2.28 5.22 -5.32
C ILE A 110 1.08 5.93 -4.69
N THR A 111 0.38 5.26 -3.78
CA THR A 111 -0.75 5.84 -3.03
C THR A 111 -0.32 6.43 -1.70
N ALA A 112 0.59 5.75 -1.00
CA ALA A 112 1.15 6.20 0.27
C ALA A 112 2.56 5.67 0.47
N CYS A 113 3.39 6.43 1.18
CA CYS A 113 4.78 6.03 1.43
C CYS A 113 5.26 6.54 2.80
N CYS A 114 6.27 5.88 3.34
CA CYS A 114 6.94 6.30 4.56
C CYS A 114 8.36 5.73 4.62
N TYR A 115 9.17 6.26 5.54
CA TYR A 115 10.31 5.53 6.07
C TYR A 115 9.81 4.60 7.17
N SER A 116 10.13 3.32 7.08
CA SER A 116 9.81 2.33 8.12
C SER A 116 10.99 2.18 9.07
N PRO A 117 10.87 2.61 10.33
CA PRO A 117 11.91 2.38 11.33
C PRO A 117 12.11 0.89 11.62
N ALA A 118 11.04 0.10 11.56
CA ALA A 118 11.10 -1.33 11.81
C ALA A 118 11.92 -2.09 10.76
N LEU A 119 11.89 -1.64 9.52
CA LEU A 119 12.61 -2.26 8.40
C LEU A 119 13.90 -1.53 8.01
N GLY A 120 14.10 -0.31 8.50
CA GLY A 120 15.22 0.55 8.12
C GLY A 120 15.21 0.99 6.65
N LYS A 121 14.03 1.04 6.01
CA LYS A 121 13.86 1.27 4.58
C LYS A 121 12.69 2.20 4.27
N TYR A 122 12.77 2.85 3.10
CA TYR A 122 11.62 3.50 2.51
C TYR A 122 10.71 2.47 1.83
N ILE A 123 9.43 2.49 2.22
CA ILE A 123 8.40 1.60 1.73
C ILE A 123 7.19 2.41 1.23
N ALA A 124 6.39 1.80 0.36
CA ALA A 124 5.18 2.41 -0.14
C ALA A 124 4.08 1.39 -0.40
N LEU A 125 2.83 1.82 -0.30
CA LEU A 125 1.69 1.16 -0.92
C LEU A 125 1.47 1.75 -2.31
N ALA A 126 1.13 0.91 -3.26
CA ALA A 126 0.94 1.29 -4.64
C ALA A 126 -0.15 0.46 -5.32
N LEU A 127 -0.76 1.04 -6.34
CA LEU A 127 -1.67 0.36 -7.25
C LEU A 127 -0.93 0.12 -8.57
N VAL A 128 -0.74 -1.16 -8.93
CA VAL A 128 0.06 -1.59 -10.08
C VAL A 128 -0.75 -2.55 -10.95
N LYS A 129 -0.66 -2.41 -12.28
CA LYS A 129 -1.28 -3.33 -13.24
C LYS A 129 -0.79 -4.75 -13.01
N ASP A 130 -1.73 -5.69 -12.82
CA ASP A 130 -1.45 -7.09 -12.52
C ASP A 130 -0.47 -7.25 -11.34
N GLY A 131 -0.65 -6.44 -10.31
CA GLY A 131 0.32 -6.24 -9.23
C GLY A 131 0.69 -7.52 -8.50
N LYS A 132 -0.28 -8.41 -8.26
CA LYS A 132 -0.04 -9.70 -7.60
C LYS A 132 0.95 -10.58 -8.40
N ALA A 133 0.81 -10.60 -9.72
CA ALA A 133 1.68 -11.38 -10.60
C ALA A 133 3.09 -10.78 -10.70
N ARG A 134 3.23 -9.50 -10.39
CA ARG A 134 4.52 -8.76 -10.45
C ARG A 134 5.32 -8.80 -9.14
N ARG A 135 4.81 -9.41 -8.08
CA ARG A 135 5.55 -9.54 -6.81
C ARG A 135 6.87 -10.27 -7.02
N GLY A 136 7.95 -9.75 -6.42
CA GLY A 136 9.32 -10.22 -6.58
C GLY A 136 10.04 -9.67 -7.81
N THR A 137 9.39 -8.82 -8.62
CA THR A 137 10.04 -8.16 -9.75
C THR A 137 10.53 -6.76 -9.39
N ARG A 138 11.48 -6.26 -10.19
CA ARG A 138 11.97 -4.88 -10.07
C ARG A 138 11.22 -3.97 -11.05
N ALA A 139 11.03 -2.74 -10.61
CA ALA A 139 10.47 -1.64 -11.38
C ALA A 139 11.20 -0.35 -11.00
N HIS A 140 10.78 0.76 -11.56
CA HIS A 140 11.33 2.07 -11.25
C HIS A 140 10.23 3.05 -10.88
N ILE A 141 10.51 3.95 -9.95
CA ILE A 141 9.68 5.13 -9.75
C ILE A 141 10.08 6.21 -10.75
N SER A 142 9.10 6.97 -11.22
CA SER A 142 9.26 8.17 -12.03
C SER A 142 8.41 9.29 -11.43
N ASP A 143 9.08 10.29 -10.85
CA ASP A 143 8.47 11.50 -10.32
C ASP A 143 9.16 12.73 -10.93
N PRO A 144 8.83 13.07 -12.17
CA PRO A 144 9.47 14.17 -12.88
C PRO A 144 9.21 15.53 -12.22
N LEU A 145 8.08 15.69 -11.50
CA LEU A 145 7.77 16.94 -10.80
C LEU A 145 8.77 17.25 -9.68
N ARG A 146 9.34 16.22 -9.06
CA ARG A 146 10.33 16.34 -7.98
C ARG A 146 11.72 15.92 -8.41
N ASN A 147 11.90 15.64 -9.71
CA ASN A 147 13.14 15.11 -10.28
C ASN A 147 13.65 13.88 -9.49
N ARG A 148 12.76 12.94 -9.24
CA ARG A 148 13.04 11.72 -8.46
C ARG A 148 12.81 10.50 -9.34
N PHE A 149 13.86 9.69 -9.44
CA PHE A 149 13.87 8.44 -10.18
C PHE A 149 14.65 7.42 -9.35
N GLY A 150 14.22 6.18 -9.32
CA GLY A 150 14.95 5.17 -8.57
C GLY A 150 14.36 3.78 -8.68
N PRO A 151 15.18 2.74 -8.43
CA PRO A 151 14.74 1.36 -8.50
C PRO A 151 13.93 0.97 -7.26
N VAL A 152 12.87 0.20 -7.49
CA VAL A 152 12.04 -0.37 -6.44
C VAL A 152 11.80 -1.86 -6.69
N GLU A 153 11.55 -2.59 -5.64
CA GLU A 153 11.05 -3.96 -5.70
C GLU A 153 9.56 -3.98 -5.39
N ILE A 154 8.78 -4.69 -6.21
CA ILE A 154 7.36 -4.93 -5.99
C ILE A 154 7.23 -6.13 -5.06
N VAL A 155 6.62 -5.92 -3.90
CA VAL A 155 6.49 -6.93 -2.84
C VAL A 155 5.03 -7.08 -2.38
N SER A 156 4.79 -7.93 -1.39
CA SER A 156 3.52 -7.95 -0.68
C SER A 156 3.25 -6.59 -0.01
N ASN A 157 1.99 -6.17 0.03
CA ASN A 157 1.59 -4.97 0.77
C ASN A 157 1.70 -5.11 2.30
N HIS A 158 1.94 -6.31 2.83
CA HIS A 158 2.19 -6.58 4.25
C HIS A 158 3.70 -6.64 4.49
N PHE A 159 4.28 -5.57 4.99
CA PHE A 159 5.73 -5.48 5.21
C PHE A 159 6.16 -5.98 6.58
N PHE A 160 5.28 -5.84 7.58
CA PHE A 160 5.57 -6.16 8.95
C PHE A 160 4.46 -6.99 9.57
N ASP A 161 4.83 -8.09 10.26
CA ASP A 161 3.91 -9.01 10.95
C ASP A 161 2.72 -9.44 10.05
N PRO A 162 2.98 -10.07 8.88
CA PRO A 162 1.93 -10.38 7.90
C PRO A 162 0.82 -11.25 8.47
N ASP A 163 1.15 -12.16 9.37
CA ASP A 163 0.21 -13.10 10.00
C ASP A 163 -0.54 -12.49 11.19
N GLY A 164 -0.18 -11.28 11.63
CA GLY A 164 -0.81 -10.63 12.76
C GLY A 164 -0.49 -11.26 14.13
N SER A 165 0.58 -12.04 14.23
CA SER A 165 0.95 -12.79 15.43
C SER A 165 1.16 -11.88 16.65
N ARG A 166 1.68 -10.66 16.42
CA ARG A 166 1.88 -9.66 17.49
C ARG A 166 0.58 -9.03 18.01
N MET A 167 -0.53 -9.18 17.27
CA MET A 167 -1.82 -8.64 17.66
C MET A 167 -2.61 -9.62 18.55
N HIS A 168 -2.21 -10.87 18.60
CA HIS A 168 -2.91 -11.92 19.31
C HIS A 168 -2.25 -12.34 20.61
N GLY A 169 -1.10 -11.76 20.97
CA GLY A 169 -0.39 -12.00 22.24
C GLY A 169 0.36 -13.32 22.29
#